data_6f79056dc13e063d08360d68a9c5bee1
#
_entry.id   6f79056dc13e063d08360d68a9c5bee1
#
_cell.length_a   1.000
_cell.length_b   1.000
_cell.length_c   1.000
_cell.angle_alpha   90.00
_cell.angle_beta   90.00
_cell.angle_gamma   90.00
#
_symmetry.space_group_name_H-M   'P 1'
#
loop_
_entity.id
_entity.type
_entity.pdbx_description
1 polymer ?
#
loop_
_entity_poly.entity_id
_entity_poly.type
_entity_poly.pdbx_seq_one_letter_code
_entity_poly.pdbx_strand_id
1 'polypeptide(L)'
;MTPSVVFGVTLYNNARHLPEALDSLLAQSDQDFGLVLVDDASVDATEDVARRYLADPRVRYIRHASRGGMVPTWRDAFERAVTAFPSARYFAWASDHDWWHPEWLRKVKEAMEARTDVVLAYALTQRVDDARQPLDKPPKAFDTTHLQDPSDRVLAFAVEPVGAGDMVYGLMRIDALRRAGVFRTVMQPDRLLMVELALAGRFAQVPDVLWFRRQPAQASVEKQRTSLFAGAGPAELDLPVWVQHTRVLMREYVTGARPAGVSAAGMALLVVRYQAAYLFRHHAKQGYLLHRIDQRWEAAVQWSKDVRYQGRWVWYRTRMTLRPKHIARVTQKYVLHVVNRAVYGAAIFRRRARAWSYEAGQETQKQIARSRRTARRARYELAMLTRRLGLRGR
;
A
#
# COMPACT_ATOMS: atom_id res chain seq x y z
N MET A 1 12.63 -25.87 -19.94
CA MET A 1 11.26 -25.43 -19.67
C MET A 1 11.17 -23.94 -19.90
N THR A 2 10.07 -23.48 -20.48
CA THR A 2 9.79 -22.04 -20.73
C THR A 2 8.58 -21.63 -19.89
N PRO A 3 8.75 -21.41 -18.56
CA PRO A 3 7.64 -21.16 -17.67
C PRO A 3 6.95 -19.83 -17.96
N SER A 4 5.64 -19.76 -17.76
CA SER A 4 4.88 -18.51 -17.88
C SER A 4 4.97 -17.63 -16.63
N VAL A 5 5.33 -18.21 -15.49
CA VAL A 5 5.49 -17.55 -14.20
C VAL A 5 6.92 -17.69 -13.69
N VAL A 6 7.42 -16.65 -13.05
CA VAL A 6 8.70 -16.72 -12.33
C VAL A 6 8.59 -16.07 -10.96
N PHE A 7 9.13 -16.73 -9.94
CA PHE A 7 9.26 -16.18 -8.59
C PHE A 7 10.67 -15.62 -8.38
N GLY A 8 10.75 -14.44 -7.77
CA GLY A 8 11.96 -13.89 -7.20
C GLY A 8 11.93 -14.04 -5.68
N VAL A 9 12.74 -14.95 -5.14
CA VAL A 9 12.81 -15.23 -3.70
C VAL A 9 14.03 -14.51 -3.13
N THR A 10 13.80 -13.57 -2.23
CA THR A 10 14.91 -12.84 -1.58
C THR A 10 15.27 -13.49 -0.27
N LEU A 11 16.56 -13.78 -0.07
CA LEU A 11 17.08 -14.48 1.08
C LEU A 11 18.00 -13.56 1.90
N TYR A 12 17.84 -13.58 3.22
CA TYR A 12 18.80 -12.96 4.13
C TYR A 12 18.76 -13.54 5.54
N ASN A 13 19.78 -14.30 5.93
CA ASN A 13 19.95 -14.85 7.29
C ASN A 13 18.72 -15.57 7.83
N ASN A 14 18.17 -16.51 7.05
CA ASN A 14 16.93 -17.20 7.40
C ASN A 14 16.95 -18.70 7.10
N ALA A 15 18.11 -19.35 7.35
CA ALA A 15 18.29 -20.78 7.15
C ALA A 15 17.21 -21.64 7.82
N ARG A 16 16.65 -21.17 8.94
CA ARG A 16 15.64 -21.90 9.72
C ARG A 16 14.31 -22.09 8.98
N HIS A 17 13.82 -21.04 8.32
CA HIS A 17 12.49 -21.06 7.70
C HIS A 17 12.53 -21.29 6.18
N LEU A 18 13.70 -21.12 5.56
CA LEU A 18 13.89 -21.26 4.13
C LEU A 18 13.40 -22.61 3.57
N PRO A 19 13.65 -23.77 4.21
CA PRO A 19 13.14 -25.04 3.70
C PRO A 19 11.61 -25.04 3.55
N GLU A 20 10.88 -24.58 4.56
CA GLU A 20 9.42 -24.53 4.52
C GLU A 20 8.90 -23.63 3.40
N ALA A 21 9.52 -22.47 3.21
CA ALA A 21 9.17 -21.54 2.16
C ALA A 21 9.37 -22.17 0.77
N LEU A 22 10.52 -22.75 0.52
CA LEU A 22 10.85 -23.37 -0.77
C LEU A 22 10.03 -24.62 -1.04
N ASP A 23 9.83 -25.50 -0.05
CA ASP A 23 8.99 -26.69 -0.17
C ASP A 23 7.56 -26.32 -0.56
N SER A 24 6.99 -25.27 0.07
CA SER A 24 5.63 -24.82 -0.24
C SER A 24 5.50 -24.22 -1.65
N LEU A 25 6.54 -23.54 -2.13
CA LEU A 25 6.59 -23.02 -3.49
C LEU A 25 6.73 -24.14 -4.52
N LEU A 26 7.61 -25.11 -4.26
CA LEU A 26 7.82 -26.24 -5.16
C LEU A 26 6.63 -27.22 -5.21
N ALA A 27 5.83 -27.23 -4.14
CA ALA A 27 4.60 -28.05 -4.03
C ALA A 27 3.35 -27.39 -4.66
N GLN A 28 3.47 -26.28 -5.40
CA GLN A 28 2.31 -25.71 -6.09
C GLN A 28 1.68 -26.70 -7.07
N SER A 29 0.34 -26.72 -7.16
CA SER A 29 -0.39 -27.60 -8.10
C SER A 29 -0.16 -27.23 -9.57
N ASP A 30 0.00 -25.93 -9.87
CA ASP A 30 0.45 -25.45 -11.19
C ASP A 30 1.98 -25.47 -11.21
N GLN A 31 2.56 -26.30 -12.07
CA GLN A 31 4.01 -26.51 -12.19
C GLN A 31 4.67 -25.61 -13.25
N ASP A 32 3.93 -24.71 -13.88
CA ASP A 32 4.40 -23.80 -14.94
C ASP A 32 5.11 -22.57 -14.36
N PHE A 33 6.17 -22.80 -13.57
CA PHE A 33 6.95 -21.72 -12.95
C PHE A 33 8.44 -22.02 -12.86
N GLY A 34 9.24 -20.94 -12.69
CA GLY A 34 10.64 -20.97 -12.29
C GLY A 34 10.86 -20.21 -10.98
N LEU A 35 11.95 -20.52 -10.27
CA LEU A 35 12.36 -19.88 -9.02
C LEU A 35 13.76 -19.29 -9.16
N VAL A 36 13.93 -18.02 -8.81
CA VAL A 36 15.26 -17.40 -8.69
C VAL A 36 15.46 -16.95 -7.26
N LEU A 37 16.38 -17.59 -6.58
CA LEU A 37 16.79 -17.32 -5.21
C LEU A 37 17.91 -16.29 -5.24
N VAL A 38 17.72 -15.13 -4.61
CA VAL A 38 18.73 -14.06 -4.53
C VAL A 38 19.08 -13.83 -3.07
N ASP A 39 20.29 -14.21 -2.71
CA ASP A 39 20.83 -14.12 -1.37
C ASP A 39 21.59 -12.80 -1.18
N ASP A 40 21.12 -11.96 -0.28
CA ASP A 40 21.72 -10.66 0.05
C ASP A 40 22.93 -10.77 1.00
N ALA A 41 23.87 -11.63 0.65
CA ALA A 41 25.10 -11.91 1.39
C ALA A 41 24.82 -12.44 2.81
N SER A 42 24.00 -13.48 2.95
CA SER A 42 23.74 -14.16 4.23
C SER A 42 25.06 -14.66 4.87
N VAL A 43 25.10 -14.63 6.20
CA VAL A 43 26.24 -15.08 6.99
C VAL A 43 25.94 -16.31 7.85
N ASP A 44 24.70 -16.80 7.81
CA ASP A 44 24.26 -18.05 8.42
C ASP A 44 24.26 -19.20 7.39
N ALA A 45 23.66 -20.34 7.70
CA ALA A 45 23.56 -21.50 6.83
C ALA A 45 22.55 -21.34 5.65
N THR A 46 22.06 -20.12 5.34
CA THR A 46 21.06 -19.87 4.28
C THR A 46 21.57 -20.36 2.92
N GLU A 47 22.84 -20.11 2.59
CA GLU A 47 23.45 -20.56 1.34
C GLU A 47 23.45 -22.09 1.23
N ASP A 48 23.90 -22.81 2.28
CA ASP A 48 23.92 -24.26 2.28
C ASP A 48 22.56 -24.90 2.11
N VAL A 49 21.54 -24.29 2.74
CA VAL A 49 20.13 -24.68 2.57
C VAL A 49 19.68 -24.44 1.14
N ALA A 50 19.87 -23.25 0.59
CA ALA A 50 19.43 -22.88 -0.76
C ALA A 50 20.05 -23.79 -1.83
N ARG A 51 21.33 -24.13 -1.70
CA ARG A 51 22.05 -25.01 -2.64
C ARG A 51 21.49 -26.42 -2.76
N ARG A 52 20.81 -26.94 -1.71
CA ARG A 52 20.14 -28.25 -1.76
C ARG A 52 19.00 -28.29 -2.77
N TYR A 53 18.38 -27.15 -3.04
CA TYR A 53 17.26 -27.03 -3.97
C TYR A 53 17.67 -26.89 -5.44
N LEU A 54 18.98 -26.76 -5.73
CA LEU A 54 19.51 -26.68 -7.09
C LEU A 54 19.40 -28.00 -7.88
N ALA A 55 19.02 -29.10 -7.22
CA ALA A 55 18.67 -30.35 -7.90
C ALA A 55 17.37 -30.23 -8.71
N ASP A 56 16.48 -29.32 -8.36
CA ASP A 56 15.27 -29.01 -9.14
C ASP A 56 15.64 -28.09 -10.32
N PRO A 57 15.36 -28.48 -11.58
CA PRO A 57 15.76 -27.70 -12.76
C PRO A 57 15.04 -26.35 -12.89
N ARG A 58 14.00 -26.11 -12.11
CA ARG A 58 13.29 -24.81 -12.04
C ARG A 58 14.02 -23.78 -11.18
N VAL A 59 14.93 -24.19 -10.29
CA VAL A 59 15.58 -23.35 -9.30
C VAL A 59 16.89 -22.78 -9.83
N ARG A 60 17.10 -21.49 -9.61
CA ARG A 60 18.39 -20.79 -9.79
C ARG A 60 18.77 -20.11 -8.49
N TYR A 61 20.06 -20.06 -8.17
CA TYR A 61 20.57 -19.38 -6.98
C TYR A 61 21.68 -18.42 -7.36
N ILE A 62 21.57 -17.22 -6.80
CA ILE A 62 22.56 -16.14 -6.99
C ILE A 62 22.83 -15.53 -5.62
N ARG A 63 24.10 -15.26 -5.32
CA ARG A 63 24.51 -14.64 -4.07
C ARG A 63 25.20 -13.31 -4.34
N HIS A 64 24.83 -12.28 -3.61
CA HIS A 64 25.53 -11.00 -3.65
C HIS A 64 26.89 -11.09 -2.94
N ALA A 65 27.87 -10.34 -3.42
CA ALA A 65 29.19 -10.24 -2.76
C ALA A 65 29.13 -9.47 -1.44
N SER A 66 28.16 -8.55 -1.31
CA SER A 66 27.92 -7.74 -0.13
C SER A 66 26.43 -7.42 0.01
N ARG A 67 26.01 -7.12 1.23
CA ARG A 67 24.61 -6.80 1.53
C ARG A 67 24.17 -5.51 0.84
N GLY A 68 23.10 -5.58 0.06
CA GLY A 68 22.46 -4.45 -0.63
C GLY A 68 21.29 -3.85 0.14
N GLY A 69 20.63 -4.63 0.99
CA GLY A 69 19.36 -4.31 1.63
C GLY A 69 18.16 -4.75 0.79
N MET A 70 16.98 -4.69 1.40
CA MET A 70 15.76 -5.26 0.83
C MET A 70 15.42 -4.68 -0.55
N VAL A 71 15.42 -3.36 -0.72
CA VAL A 71 14.97 -2.74 -1.97
C VAL A 71 15.88 -3.08 -3.15
N PRO A 72 17.22 -2.93 -3.08
CA PRO A 72 18.11 -3.38 -4.14
C PRO A 72 17.96 -4.87 -4.45
N THR A 73 17.88 -5.71 -3.42
CA THR A 73 17.76 -7.17 -3.59
C THR A 73 16.44 -7.57 -4.25
N TRP A 74 15.34 -6.92 -3.92
CA TRP A 74 14.05 -7.15 -4.57
C TRP A 74 14.04 -6.74 -6.03
N ARG A 75 14.72 -5.64 -6.38
CA ARG A 75 14.92 -5.23 -7.77
C ARG A 75 15.76 -6.24 -8.53
N ASP A 76 16.89 -6.64 -7.95
CA ASP A 76 17.78 -7.64 -8.57
C ASP A 76 17.07 -8.99 -8.74
N ALA A 77 16.25 -9.41 -7.77
CA ALA A 77 15.46 -10.63 -7.88
C ALA A 77 14.49 -10.58 -9.09
N PHE A 78 13.85 -9.45 -9.35
CA PHE A 78 13.03 -9.27 -10.53
C PHE A 78 13.86 -9.34 -11.82
N GLU A 79 14.95 -8.57 -11.91
CA GLU A 79 15.79 -8.52 -13.10
C GLU A 79 16.44 -9.88 -13.43
N ARG A 80 16.93 -10.58 -12.38
CA ARG A 80 17.50 -11.94 -12.53
C ARG A 80 16.43 -12.93 -12.98
N ALA A 81 15.24 -12.86 -12.40
CA ALA A 81 14.14 -13.74 -12.75
C ALA A 81 13.74 -13.61 -14.20
N VAL A 82 13.51 -12.38 -14.68
CA VAL A 82 13.10 -12.13 -16.07
C VAL A 82 14.22 -12.38 -17.08
N THR A 83 15.48 -12.30 -16.66
CA THR A 83 16.64 -12.66 -17.48
C THR A 83 16.79 -14.18 -17.59
N ALA A 84 16.63 -14.91 -16.47
CA ALA A 84 16.73 -16.36 -16.45
C ALA A 84 15.59 -17.07 -17.18
N PHE A 85 14.39 -16.42 -17.19
CA PHE A 85 13.17 -16.97 -17.79
C PHE A 85 12.49 -15.91 -18.69
N PRO A 86 13.06 -15.60 -19.86
CA PRO A 86 12.62 -14.48 -20.71
C PRO A 86 11.24 -14.67 -21.33
N SER A 87 10.69 -15.88 -21.33
CA SER A 87 9.34 -16.20 -21.80
C SER A 87 8.25 -15.97 -20.74
N ALA A 88 8.65 -15.71 -19.47
CA ALA A 88 7.70 -15.48 -18.41
C ALA A 88 6.86 -14.22 -18.67
N ARG A 89 5.57 -14.34 -18.45
CA ARG A 89 4.60 -13.24 -18.55
C ARG A 89 4.27 -12.65 -17.20
N TYR A 90 4.45 -13.44 -16.14
CA TYR A 90 4.06 -13.11 -14.78
C TYR A 90 5.22 -13.28 -13.82
N PHE A 91 5.24 -12.41 -12.82
CA PHE A 91 6.23 -12.40 -11.75
C PHE A 91 5.56 -12.30 -10.39
N ALA A 92 6.12 -12.98 -9.39
CA ALA A 92 5.78 -12.79 -7.99
C ALA A 92 7.03 -12.76 -7.12
N TRP A 93 7.09 -11.83 -6.15
CA TRP A 93 8.07 -11.97 -5.07
C TRP A 93 7.61 -13.04 -4.08
N ALA A 94 8.57 -13.73 -3.49
CA ALA A 94 8.33 -14.62 -2.37
C ALA A 94 9.35 -14.34 -1.25
N SER A 95 8.92 -14.47 0.00
CA SER A 95 9.80 -14.35 1.17
C SER A 95 10.44 -15.69 1.50
N ASP A 96 11.56 -15.63 2.22
CA ASP A 96 12.29 -16.79 2.71
C ASP A 96 11.77 -17.40 4.02
N HIS A 97 10.59 -16.96 4.49
CA HIS A 97 10.06 -17.35 5.79
C HIS A 97 8.53 -17.55 5.85
N ASP A 98 7.81 -17.25 4.77
CA ASP A 98 6.38 -17.50 4.65
C ASP A 98 6.13 -18.84 3.93
N TRP A 99 4.85 -19.27 3.86
CA TRP A 99 4.50 -20.42 3.03
C TRP A 99 3.19 -20.23 2.29
N TRP A 100 3.02 -20.96 1.20
CA TRP A 100 1.90 -20.87 0.27
C TRP A 100 1.10 -22.16 0.25
N HIS A 101 -0.21 -22.03 0.20
CA HIS A 101 -1.09 -23.17 -0.08
C HIS A 101 -0.79 -23.71 -1.49
N PRO A 102 -0.85 -25.02 -1.76
CA PRO A 102 -0.56 -25.61 -3.08
C PRO A 102 -1.39 -25.03 -4.22
N GLU A 103 -2.59 -24.58 -3.95
CA GLU A 103 -3.50 -23.97 -4.94
C GLU A 103 -3.27 -22.47 -5.19
N TRP A 104 -2.29 -21.85 -4.52
CA TRP A 104 -2.10 -20.41 -4.62
C TRP A 104 -1.81 -19.98 -6.06
N LEU A 105 -0.80 -20.58 -6.71
CA LEU A 105 -0.38 -20.18 -8.05
C LEU A 105 -1.50 -20.40 -9.07
N ARG A 106 -2.17 -21.55 -9.05
CA ARG A 106 -3.27 -21.86 -9.96
C ARG A 106 -4.38 -20.80 -9.86
N LYS A 107 -4.87 -20.52 -8.64
CA LYS A 107 -6.00 -19.60 -8.42
C LYS A 107 -5.66 -18.13 -8.73
N VAL A 108 -4.46 -17.65 -8.37
CA VAL A 108 -4.08 -16.27 -8.72
C VAL A 108 -3.81 -16.12 -10.23
N LYS A 109 -3.29 -17.15 -10.89
CA LYS A 109 -3.09 -17.16 -12.34
C LYS A 109 -4.44 -17.18 -13.09
N GLU A 110 -5.40 -17.98 -12.65
CA GLU A 110 -6.77 -17.96 -13.18
C GLU A 110 -7.41 -16.56 -13.05
N ALA A 111 -7.31 -15.93 -11.87
CA ALA A 111 -7.83 -14.59 -11.67
C ALA A 111 -7.12 -13.52 -12.54
N MET A 112 -5.81 -13.70 -12.79
CA MET A 112 -5.03 -12.86 -13.70
C MET A 112 -5.43 -13.05 -15.17
N GLU A 113 -5.69 -14.28 -15.58
CA GLU A 113 -5.98 -14.62 -16.98
C GLU A 113 -7.44 -14.39 -17.35
N ALA A 114 -8.36 -14.39 -16.38
CA ALA A 114 -9.77 -14.06 -16.58
C ALA A 114 -10.00 -12.68 -17.24
N ARG A 115 -9.04 -11.76 -17.09
CA ARG A 115 -9.14 -10.41 -17.64
C ARG A 115 -7.76 -9.86 -18.04
N THR A 116 -7.66 -9.34 -19.24
CA THR A 116 -6.41 -8.79 -19.78
C THR A 116 -5.97 -7.49 -19.08
N ASP A 117 -6.89 -6.76 -18.46
CA ASP A 117 -6.66 -5.49 -17.76
C ASP A 117 -6.35 -5.66 -16.25
N VAL A 118 -6.34 -6.90 -15.73
CA VAL A 118 -5.82 -7.20 -14.39
C VAL A 118 -4.29 -7.26 -14.46
N VAL A 119 -3.62 -6.45 -13.65
CA VAL A 119 -2.14 -6.37 -13.59
C VAL A 119 -1.57 -6.97 -12.31
N LEU A 120 -2.39 -7.17 -11.29
CA LEU A 120 -2.06 -7.81 -10.02
C LEU A 120 -3.20 -8.72 -9.60
N ALA A 121 -2.89 -9.98 -9.28
CA ALA A 121 -3.81 -10.90 -8.62
C ALA A 121 -3.18 -11.45 -7.35
N TYR A 122 -3.93 -11.51 -6.25
CA TYR A 122 -3.41 -11.96 -4.96
C TYR A 122 -4.51 -12.68 -4.15
N ALA A 123 -4.08 -13.51 -3.21
CA ALA A 123 -4.98 -14.24 -2.32
C ALA A 123 -5.05 -13.55 -0.94
N LEU A 124 -6.04 -13.91 -0.14
CA LEU A 124 -6.09 -13.51 1.26
C LEU A 124 -4.92 -14.06 2.04
N THR A 125 -4.45 -13.28 3.00
CA THR A 125 -3.28 -13.58 3.84
C THR A 125 -3.72 -13.90 5.26
N GLN A 126 -3.34 -15.07 5.79
CA GLN A 126 -3.41 -15.36 7.22
C GLN A 126 -2.07 -15.00 7.87
N ARG A 127 -2.13 -14.15 8.91
CA ARG A 127 -0.96 -13.90 9.77
C ARG A 127 -0.79 -15.04 10.73
N VAL A 128 0.45 -15.47 10.93
CA VAL A 128 0.79 -16.54 11.86
C VAL A 128 2.00 -16.15 12.70
N ASP A 129 2.17 -16.82 13.84
CA ASP A 129 3.38 -16.74 14.66
C ASP A 129 4.45 -17.77 14.21
N ASP A 130 5.57 -17.84 14.92
CA ASP A 130 6.64 -18.79 14.63
C ASP A 130 6.23 -20.27 14.82
N ALA A 131 5.20 -20.52 15.64
CA ALA A 131 4.63 -21.85 15.84
C ALA A 131 3.49 -22.17 14.84
N ARG A 132 3.30 -21.34 13.80
CA ARG A 132 2.24 -21.44 12.78
C ARG A 132 0.82 -21.23 13.33
N GLN A 133 0.67 -20.70 14.54
CA GLN A 133 -0.66 -20.44 15.08
C GLN A 133 -1.22 -19.16 14.43
N PRO A 134 -2.49 -19.17 14.01
CA PRO A 134 -3.13 -17.99 13.45
C PRO A 134 -3.17 -16.85 14.47
N LEU A 135 -2.73 -15.67 14.04
CA LEU A 135 -2.88 -14.45 14.83
C LEU A 135 -4.29 -13.87 14.59
N ASP A 136 -4.85 -13.22 15.63
CA ASP A 136 -6.13 -12.50 15.54
C ASP A 136 -5.97 -11.21 14.71
N LYS A 137 -5.74 -11.39 13.44
CA LYS A 137 -5.62 -10.33 12.44
C LYS A 137 -6.38 -10.76 11.19
N PRO A 138 -7.62 -10.25 11.02
CA PRO A 138 -8.44 -10.65 9.90
C PRO A 138 -7.76 -10.31 8.57
N PRO A 139 -7.86 -11.19 7.57
CA PRO A 139 -7.40 -10.90 6.21
C PRO A 139 -8.02 -9.62 5.67
N LYS A 140 -7.26 -8.89 4.86
CA LYS A 140 -7.73 -7.66 4.22
C LYS A 140 -7.97 -7.94 2.75
N ALA A 141 -9.20 -7.68 2.31
CA ALA A 141 -9.58 -7.76 0.90
C ALA A 141 -9.52 -6.38 0.26
N PHE A 142 -9.07 -6.32 -0.98
CA PHE A 142 -9.09 -5.12 -1.81
C PHE A 142 -9.14 -5.53 -3.28
N ASP A 143 -10.26 -5.29 -3.92
CA ASP A 143 -10.50 -5.64 -5.33
C ASP A 143 -10.89 -4.38 -6.10
N THR A 144 -10.29 -4.18 -7.25
CA THR A 144 -10.58 -3.04 -8.13
C THR A 144 -11.07 -3.46 -9.52
N THR A 145 -11.49 -4.71 -9.69
CA THR A 145 -11.95 -5.24 -10.98
C THR A 145 -13.20 -4.52 -11.51
N HIS A 146 -13.98 -3.91 -10.62
CA HIS A 146 -15.15 -3.09 -10.93
C HIS A 146 -14.81 -1.62 -11.30
N LEU A 147 -13.58 -1.14 -11.02
CA LEU A 147 -13.17 0.23 -11.28
C LEU A 147 -12.46 0.36 -12.63
N GLN A 148 -13.07 1.10 -13.55
CA GLN A 148 -12.49 1.31 -14.89
C GLN A 148 -11.45 2.43 -14.92
N ASP A 149 -11.73 3.55 -14.27
CA ASP A 149 -10.88 4.74 -14.28
C ASP A 149 -9.63 4.53 -13.41
N PRO A 150 -8.41 4.79 -13.93
CA PRO A 150 -7.18 4.76 -13.15
C PRO A 150 -7.21 5.65 -11.91
N SER A 151 -7.89 6.81 -11.99
CA SER A 151 -8.01 7.73 -10.87
C SER A 151 -8.82 7.13 -9.71
N ASP A 152 -9.90 6.41 -10.05
CA ASP A 152 -10.75 5.77 -9.05
C ASP A 152 -10.00 4.64 -8.34
N ARG A 153 -9.20 3.84 -9.07
CA ARG A 153 -8.36 2.79 -8.47
C ARG A 153 -7.33 3.36 -7.50
N VAL A 154 -6.62 4.42 -7.91
CA VAL A 154 -5.62 5.09 -7.06
C VAL A 154 -6.26 5.70 -5.82
N LEU A 155 -7.43 6.34 -5.95
CA LEU A 155 -8.12 6.95 -4.83
C LEU A 155 -8.74 5.90 -3.90
N ALA A 156 -9.28 4.79 -4.42
CA ALA A 156 -9.72 3.66 -3.62
C ALA A 156 -8.56 3.11 -2.78
N PHE A 157 -7.38 2.90 -3.38
CA PHE A 157 -6.19 2.47 -2.66
C PHE A 157 -5.72 3.49 -1.60
N ALA A 158 -5.93 4.79 -1.81
CA ALA A 158 -5.57 5.82 -0.83
C ALA A 158 -6.43 5.74 0.44
N VAL A 159 -7.73 5.45 0.29
CA VAL A 159 -8.71 5.50 1.40
C VAL A 159 -8.94 4.16 2.08
N GLU A 160 -8.78 3.03 1.37
CA GLU A 160 -8.98 1.70 1.93
C GLU A 160 -7.85 1.28 2.89
N PRO A 161 -8.15 0.53 3.98
CA PRO A 161 -7.15 0.05 4.93
C PRO A 161 -6.38 -1.17 4.41
N VAL A 162 -5.95 -1.12 3.16
CA VAL A 162 -5.27 -2.24 2.51
C VAL A 162 -3.81 -2.36 2.91
N GLY A 163 -3.33 -3.58 2.96
CA GLY A 163 -1.95 -3.91 3.22
C GLY A 163 -1.15 -3.97 1.92
N ALA A 164 -0.50 -2.88 1.50
CA ALA A 164 0.42 -2.92 0.36
C ALA A 164 1.47 -4.04 0.49
N GLY A 165 1.97 -4.24 1.72
CA GLY A 165 2.92 -5.29 2.04
C GLY A 165 2.35 -6.73 1.96
N ASP A 166 1.04 -6.92 1.74
CA ASP A 166 0.47 -8.22 1.42
C ASP A 166 0.31 -8.38 -0.09
N MET A 167 -0.21 -7.34 -0.76
CA MET A 167 -0.43 -7.36 -2.20
C MET A 167 0.86 -7.46 -3.01
N VAL A 168 1.97 -6.96 -2.49
CA VAL A 168 3.27 -7.02 -3.16
C VAL A 168 3.77 -8.45 -3.40
N TYR A 169 3.25 -9.42 -2.65
CA TYR A 169 3.50 -10.85 -2.86
C TYR A 169 2.46 -11.53 -3.78
N GLY A 170 1.63 -10.75 -4.44
CA GLY A 170 0.73 -11.23 -5.48
C GLY A 170 1.43 -11.51 -6.80
N LEU A 171 0.72 -12.16 -7.72
CA LEU A 171 1.15 -12.38 -9.10
C LEU A 171 0.94 -11.12 -9.92
N MET A 172 1.96 -10.65 -10.63
CA MET A 172 1.95 -9.40 -11.40
C MET A 172 2.31 -9.63 -12.86
N ARG A 173 1.71 -8.85 -13.77
CA ARG A 173 2.18 -8.82 -15.16
C ARG A 173 3.56 -8.15 -15.23
N ILE A 174 4.52 -8.80 -15.86
CA ILE A 174 5.91 -8.31 -15.98
C ILE A 174 5.97 -6.96 -16.70
N ASP A 175 5.19 -6.78 -17.75
CA ASP A 175 5.15 -5.52 -18.50
C ASP A 175 4.55 -4.36 -17.68
N ALA A 176 3.54 -4.62 -16.86
CA ALA A 176 2.98 -3.63 -15.95
C ALA A 176 3.98 -3.27 -14.83
N LEU A 177 4.66 -4.27 -14.28
CA LEU A 177 5.66 -4.09 -13.25
C LEU A 177 6.87 -3.29 -13.75
N ARG A 178 7.32 -3.52 -14.99
CA ARG A 178 8.35 -2.70 -15.63
C ARG A 178 7.94 -1.24 -15.81
N ARG A 179 6.70 -1.00 -16.26
CA ARG A 179 6.16 0.37 -16.37
C ARG A 179 6.06 1.07 -15.03
N ALA A 180 5.72 0.35 -13.97
CA ALA A 180 5.69 0.86 -12.59
C ALA A 180 7.09 1.09 -11.98
N GLY A 181 8.16 0.75 -12.71
CA GLY A 181 9.54 0.97 -12.27
C GLY A 181 10.00 0.03 -11.16
N VAL A 182 9.31 -1.08 -10.96
CA VAL A 182 9.61 -2.12 -9.97
C VAL A 182 9.58 -1.52 -8.55
N PHE A 183 10.65 -1.62 -7.76
CA PHE A 183 10.76 -0.94 -6.47
C PHE A 183 11.54 0.37 -6.60
N ARG A 184 10.94 1.49 -6.21
CA ARG A 184 11.63 2.78 -6.17
C ARG A 184 12.45 2.92 -4.89
N THR A 185 13.54 3.70 -4.94
CA THR A 185 14.36 4.03 -3.77
C THR A 185 13.65 5.11 -2.93
N VAL A 186 12.64 4.70 -2.18
CA VAL A 186 11.82 5.54 -1.30
C VAL A 186 11.45 4.74 -0.04
N MET A 187 11.02 5.43 1.00
CA MET A 187 10.38 4.78 2.14
C MET A 187 8.97 4.30 1.75
N GLN A 188 8.52 3.15 2.29
CA GLN A 188 7.29 2.44 1.90
C GLN A 188 7.21 2.19 0.38
N PRO A 189 8.23 1.56 -0.20
CA PRO A 189 8.31 1.36 -1.65
C PRO A 189 7.20 0.44 -2.18
N ASP A 190 6.74 -0.52 -1.37
CA ASP A 190 5.59 -1.39 -1.64
C ASP A 190 4.31 -0.58 -1.86
N ARG A 191 4.08 0.44 -1.03
CA ARG A 191 2.92 1.32 -1.19
C ARG A 191 2.98 2.12 -2.49
N LEU A 192 4.14 2.68 -2.83
CA LEU A 192 4.30 3.43 -4.08
C LEU A 192 4.10 2.52 -5.28
N LEU A 193 4.66 1.31 -5.26
CA LEU A 193 4.49 0.32 -6.31
C LEU A 193 3.01 -0.03 -6.55
N MET A 194 2.23 -0.19 -5.48
CA MET A 194 0.78 -0.45 -5.62
C MET A 194 0.06 0.73 -6.29
N VAL A 195 0.43 1.98 -5.99
CA VAL A 195 -0.13 3.15 -6.67
C VAL A 195 0.23 3.15 -8.16
N GLU A 196 1.48 2.88 -8.49
CA GLU A 196 1.96 2.82 -9.88
C GLU A 196 1.26 1.69 -10.66
N LEU A 197 1.06 0.52 -10.05
CA LEU A 197 0.31 -0.59 -10.65
C LEU A 197 -1.20 -0.26 -10.79
N ALA A 198 -1.81 0.45 -9.83
CA ALA A 198 -3.21 0.87 -9.93
C ALA A 198 -3.44 1.85 -11.09
N LEU A 199 -2.43 2.65 -11.46
CA LEU A 199 -2.45 3.45 -12.69
C LEU A 199 -2.42 2.56 -13.95
N ALA A 200 -1.66 1.45 -13.92
CA ALA A 200 -1.45 0.56 -15.05
C ALA A 200 -2.64 -0.38 -15.32
N GLY A 201 -3.37 -0.80 -14.27
CA GLY A 201 -4.46 -1.75 -14.43
C GLY A 201 -5.21 -2.06 -13.13
N ARG A 202 -6.03 -3.10 -13.17
CA ARG A 202 -6.90 -3.53 -12.06
C ARG A 202 -6.22 -4.56 -11.17
N PHE A 203 -6.69 -4.67 -9.94
CA PHE A 203 -6.29 -5.69 -8.97
C PHE A 203 -7.44 -6.66 -8.76
N ALA A 204 -7.16 -7.96 -8.89
CA ALA A 204 -8.09 -9.03 -8.60
C ALA A 204 -7.72 -9.71 -7.28
N GLN A 205 -8.71 -9.91 -6.42
CA GLN A 205 -8.52 -10.56 -5.15
C GLN A 205 -9.20 -11.93 -5.15
N VAL A 206 -8.42 -13.00 -4.92
CA VAL A 206 -8.93 -14.36 -4.71
C VAL A 206 -9.46 -14.47 -3.27
N PRO A 207 -10.74 -14.87 -3.06
CA PRO A 207 -11.37 -14.83 -1.74
C PRO A 207 -10.93 -15.94 -0.78
N ASP A 208 -9.94 -16.74 -1.17
CA ASP A 208 -9.39 -17.81 -0.35
C ASP A 208 -8.13 -17.38 0.40
N VAL A 209 -7.93 -17.91 1.61
CA VAL A 209 -6.68 -17.76 2.37
C VAL A 209 -5.68 -18.77 1.81
N LEU A 210 -4.72 -18.30 1.02
CA LEU A 210 -3.73 -19.16 0.34
C LEU A 210 -2.28 -18.75 0.61
N TRP A 211 -2.06 -17.70 1.38
CA TRP A 211 -0.74 -17.29 1.83
C TRP A 211 -0.72 -17.13 3.35
N PHE A 212 0.28 -17.73 3.97
CA PHE A 212 0.47 -17.74 5.41
C PHE A 212 1.73 -16.96 5.72
N ARG A 213 1.52 -15.75 6.25
CA ARG A 213 2.61 -14.81 6.50
C ARG A 213 3.06 -14.86 7.94
N ARG A 214 4.30 -15.26 8.15
CA ARG A 214 4.95 -15.23 9.45
C ARG A 214 5.18 -13.78 9.86
N GLN A 215 4.71 -13.41 11.04
CA GLN A 215 4.86 -12.06 11.54
C GLN A 215 5.98 -11.99 12.57
N PRO A 216 7.15 -11.43 12.23
CA PRO A 216 8.20 -11.19 13.21
C PRO A 216 7.75 -10.14 14.23
N ALA A 217 8.40 -10.12 15.42
CA ALA A 217 8.20 -9.06 16.40
C ALA A 217 8.36 -7.68 15.75
N GLN A 218 7.54 -6.70 16.17
CA GLN A 218 7.49 -5.35 15.57
C GLN A 218 8.90 -4.71 15.55
N ALA A 219 9.35 -4.33 14.37
CA ALA A 219 10.58 -3.58 14.19
C ALA A 219 10.33 -2.08 14.33
N SER A 220 11.27 -1.33 14.95
CA SER A 220 11.23 0.13 14.97
C SER A 220 11.35 0.72 13.56
N VAL A 221 10.95 1.98 13.37
CA VAL A 221 11.08 2.69 12.08
C VAL A 221 12.54 2.75 11.62
N GLU A 222 13.48 2.94 12.54
CA GLU A 222 14.91 2.95 12.26
C GLU A 222 15.40 1.57 11.78
N LYS A 223 14.96 0.51 12.44
CA LYS A 223 15.27 -0.87 12.01
C LYS A 223 14.67 -1.18 10.64
N GLN A 224 13.50 -0.64 10.34
CA GLN A 224 12.90 -0.74 9.01
C GLN A 224 13.75 -0.03 7.95
N ARG A 225 14.25 1.19 8.22
CA ARG A 225 15.10 1.94 7.29
C ARG A 225 16.39 1.20 6.96
N THR A 226 17.11 0.70 7.97
CA THR A 226 18.35 -0.08 7.81
C THR A 226 18.13 -1.43 7.15
N SER A 227 16.92 -1.99 7.23
CA SER A 227 16.52 -3.19 6.51
C SER A 227 16.27 -2.93 5.03
N LEU A 228 15.60 -1.81 4.70
CA LEU A 228 15.29 -1.44 3.31
C LEU A 228 16.54 -1.14 2.48
N PHE A 229 17.53 -0.50 3.10
CA PHE A 229 18.77 -0.09 2.42
C PHE A 229 19.96 -0.43 3.32
N ALA A 230 20.94 -1.13 2.80
CA ALA A 230 22.17 -1.40 3.53
C ALA A 230 22.91 -0.08 3.80
N GLY A 231 22.85 0.41 5.04
CA GLY A 231 23.39 1.72 5.42
C GLY A 231 22.34 2.84 5.49
N ALA A 232 22.81 4.10 5.44
CA ALA A 232 21.95 5.29 5.62
C ALA A 232 20.96 5.51 4.45
N GLY A 233 21.23 4.95 3.28
CA GLY A 233 20.50 5.23 2.05
C GLY A 233 20.74 6.67 1.54
N PRO A 234 20.12 7.07 0.42
CA PRO A 234 20.20 8.43 -0.12
C PRO A 234 19.57 9.47 0.83
N ALA A 235 20.08 10.69 0.81
CA ALA A 235 19.59 11.81 1.65
C ALA A 235 18.09 12.12 1.42
N GLU A 236 17.56 11.81 0.24
CA GLU A 236 16.14 11.97 -0.09
C GLU A 236 15.22 11.14 0.82
N LEU A 237 15.71 10.08 1.45
CA LEU A 237 14.94 9.25 2.39
C LEU A 237 14.65 9.97 3.72
N ASP A 238 15.31 11.10 4.00
CA ASP A 238 15.03 11.95 5.16
C ASP A 238 13.77 12.81 4.98
N LEU A 239 13.33 12.96 3.72
CA LEU A 239 12.10 13.68 3.44
C LEU A 239 10.88 12.88 3.92
N PRO A 240 9.76 13.53 4.30
CA PRO A 240 8.52 12.83 4.59
C PRO A 240 8.10 11.92 3.44
N VAL A 241 7.58 10.72 3.75
CA VAL A 241 7.21 9.69 2.76
C VAL A 241 6.31 10.25 1.65
N TRP A 242 5.33 11.07 2.01
CA TRP A 242 4.45 11.68 1.04
C TRP A 242 5.18 12.61 0.05
N VAL A 243 6.26 13.30 0.48
CA VAL A 243 7.09 14.13 -0.40
C VAL A 243 7.86 13.24 -1.37
N GLN A 244 8.48 12.17 -0.87
CA GLN A 244 9.21 11.20 -1.69
C GLN A 244 8.30 10.63 -2.79
N HIS A 245 7.10 10.13 -2.41
CA HIS A 245 6.13 9.57 -3.34
C HIS A 245 5.62 10.62 -4.35
N THR A 246 5.33 11.85 -3.87
CA THR A 246 4.90 12.93 -4.78
C THR A 246 5.96 13.22 -5.83
N ARG A 247 7.24 13.32 -5.46
CA ARG A 247 8.34 13.57 -6.40
C ARG A 247 8.41 12.50 -7.49
N VAL A 248 8.32 11.22 -7.09
CA VAL A 248 8.31 10.12 -8.07
C VAL A 248 7.09 10.20 -8.99
N LEU A 249 5.88 10.30 -8.44
CA LEU A 249 4.66 10.34 -9.23
C LEU A 249 4.61 11.55 -10.19
N MET A 250 5.09 12.72 -9.76
CA MET A 250 5.18 13.90 -10.63
C MET A 250 6.17 13.67 -11.77
N ARG A 251 7.38 13.18 -11.46
CA ARG A 251 8.42 12.93 -12.46
C ARG A 251 8.01 11.85 -13.47
N GLU A 252 7.53 10.71 -12.98
CA GLU A 252 7.28 9.56 -13.84
C GLU A 252 5.96 9.68 -14.62
N TYR A 253 4.92 10.32 -14.05
CA TYR A 253 3.57 10.30 -14.61
C TYR A 253 2.98 11.66 -14.97
N VAL A 254 3.53 12.77 -14.51
CA VAL A 254 3.12 14.10 -14.98
C VAL A 254 4.03 14.60 -16.09
N THR A 255 5.35 14.46 -15.92
CA THR A 255 6.34 14.84 -16.94
C THR A 255 6.78 13.68 -17.85
N GLY A 256 6.60 12.43 -17.40
CA GLY A 256 6.92 11.20 -18.12
C GLY A 256 5.72 10.53 -18.79
N ALA A 257 5.73 9.19 -18.80
CA ALA A 257 4.68 8.37 -19.42
C ALA A 257 3.39 8.33 -18.59
N ARG A 258 2.25 8.68 -19.15
CA ARG A 258 0.95 8.73 -18.51
C ARG A 258 0.05 7.57 -18.92
N PRO A 259 -0.93 7.17 -18.09
CA PRO A 259 -2.03 6.32 -18.52
C PRO A 259 -2.77 6.92 -19.71
N ALA A 260 -3.23 6.09 -20.63
CA ALA A 260 -3.99 6.54 -21.78
C ALA A 260 -5.23 7.34 -21.34
N GLY A 261 -5.52 8.43 -22.04
CA GLY A 261 -6.66 9.30 -21.76
C GLY A 261 -6.48 10.28 -20.58
N VAL A 262 -5.34 10.24 -19.86
CA VAL A 262 -5.08 11.14 -18.73
C VAL A 262 -4.17 12.29 -19.15
N SER A 263 -4.63 13.53 -19.05
CA SER A 263 -3.80 14.72 -19.31
C SER A 263 -2.76 14.96 -18.21
N ALA A 264 -1.69 15.72 -18.49
CA ALA A 264 -0.69 16.09 -17.47
C ALA A 264 -1.33 16.84 -16.28
N ALA A 265 -2.27 17.74 -16.55
CA ALA A 265 -3.01 18.46 -15.51
C ALA A 265 -3.92 17.53 -14.69
N GLY A 266 -4.59 16.57 -15.35
CA GLY A 266 -5.39 15.54 -14.70
C GLY A 266 -4.53 14.64 -13.79
N MET A 267 -3.36 14.24 -14.27
CA MET A 267 -2.41 13.44 -13.48
C MET A 267 -1.87 14.22 -12.27
N ALA A 268 -1.49 15.49 -12.45
CA ALA A 268 -1.04 16.34 -11.34
C ALA A 268 -2.15 16.49 -10.28
N LEU A 269 -3.39 16.72 -10.71
CA LEU A 269 -4.53 16.77 -9.81
C LEU A 269 -4.78 15.44 -9.08
N LEU A 270 -4.63 14.30 -9.77
CA LEU A 270 -4.74 12.99 -9.15
C LEU A 270 -3.67 12.78 -8.06
N VAL A 271 -2.42 13.14 -8.33
CA VAL A 271 -1.33 13.06 -7.33
C VAL A 271 -1.69 13.88 -6.08
N VAL A 272 -2.16 15.11 -6.25
CA VAL A 272 -2.60 15.96 -5.12
C VAL A 272 -3.75 15.32 -4.35
N ARG A 273 -4.77 14.79 -5.05
CA ARG A 273 -5.92 14.11 -4.42
C ARG A 273 -5.50 12.85 -3.67
N TYR A 274 -4.61 12.04 -4.25
CA TYR A 274 -4.06 10.85 -3.61
C TYR A 274 -3.32 11.20 -2.32
N GLN A 275 -2.43 12.20 -2.36
CA GLN A 275 -1.67 12.61 -1.17
C GLN A 275 -2.57 13.22 -0.08
N ALA A 276 -3.56 14.02 -0.47
CA ALA A 276 -4.54 14.54 0.47
C ALA A 276 -5.33 13.41 1.16
N ALA A 277 -5.81 12.43 0.41
CA ALA A 277 -6.52 11.27 0.95
C ALA A 277 -5.63 10.41 1.85
N TYR A 278 -4.37 10.19 1.45
CA TYR A 278 -3.38 9.45 2.24
C TYR A 278 -3.07 10.15 3.57
N LEU A 279 -2.79 11.44 3.53
CA LEU A 279 -2.49 12.24 4.73
C LEU A 279 -3.69 12.30 5.66
N PHE A 280 -4.88 12.53 5.12
CA PHE A 280 -6.11 12.53 5.92
C PHE A 280 -6.31 11.21 6.66
N ARG A 281 -6.17 10.08 5.97
CA ARG A 281 -6.28 8.75 6.57
C ARG A 281 -5.21 8.48 7.63
N HIS A 282 -3.97 8.87 7.36
CA HIS A 282 -2.85 8.66 8.28
C HIS A 282 -3.05 9.41 9.58
N HIS A 283 -3.55 10.63 9.49
CA HIS A 283 -3.79 11.49 10.63
C HIS A 283 -5.12 11.23 11.35
N ALA A 284 -6.16 10.80 10.65
CA ALA A 284 -7.41 10.41 11.28
C ALA A 284 -7.26 9.22 12.25
N LYS A 285 -6.31 8.31 11.97
CA LYS A 285 -5.97 7.22 12.89
C LYS A 285 -5.30 7.67 14.19
N GLN A 286 -4.67 8.84 14.21
CA GLN A 286 -3.94 9.35 15.37
C GLN A 286 -4.78 10.23 16.31
N GLY A 287 -6.07 10.44 16.02
CA GLY A 287 -6.97 11.25 16.88
C GLY A 287 -6.61 12.74 17.03
N TYR A 288 -5.46 13.14 16.47
CA TYR A 288 -4.80 14.42 16.74
C TYR A 288 -5.18 15.54 15.76
N LEU A 289 -5.80 15.19 14.62
CA LEU A 289 -5.89 16.13 13.50
C LEU A 289 -7.21 16.88 13.38
N LEU A 290 -8.32 16.35 13.88
CA LEU A 290 -9.59 17.07 13.81
C LEU A 290 -9.49 18.39 14.56
N HIS A 291 -8.80 18.43 15.70
CA HIS A 291 -8.60 19.66 16.47
C HIS A 291 -7.61 20.64 15.82
N ARG A 292 -6.56 20.15 15.15
CA ARG A 292 -5.60 21.02 14.42
C ARG A 292 -6.07 21.46 13.04
N ILE A 293 -6.91 20.67 12.38
CA ILE A 293 -7.54 21.07 11.11
C ILE A 293 -8.54 22.20 11.38
N ASP A 294 -9.33 22.14 12.46
CA ASP A 294 -10.22 23.22 12.83
C ASP A 294 -9.44 24.52 13.11
N GLN A 295 -8.39 24.48 13.90
CA GLN A 295 -7.55 25.67 14.19
C GLN A 295 -6.81 26.21 12.94
N ARG A 296 -6.23 25.35 12.12
CA ARG A 296 -5.55 25.78 10.87
C ARG A 296 -6.53 26.16 9.78
N TRP A 297 -7.73 25.57 9.76
CA TRP A 297 -8.79 25.95 8.86
C TRP A 297 -9.37 27.32 9.21
N GLU A 298 -9.58 27.59 10.49
CA GLU A 298 -9.95 28.93 10.94
C GLU A 298 -8.87 29.97 10.57
N ALA A 299 -7.59 29.64 10.77
CA ALA A 299 -6.46 30.46 10.34
C ALA A 299 -6.44 30.63 8.80
N ALA A 300 -6.68 29.57 8.02
CA ALA A 300 -6.75 29.62 6.55
C ALA A 300 -7.97 30.40 6.05
N VAL A 301 -9.11 30.29 6.73
CA VAL A 301 -10.31 31.10 6.46
C VAL A 301 -10.06 32.54 6.81
N GLN A 302 -9.41 32.83 7.94
CA GLN A 302 -9.03 34.18 8.32
C GLN A 302 -8.00 34.76 7.34
N TRP A 303 -6.95 34.02 7.01
CA TRP A 303 -5.99 34.38 5.95
C TRP A 303 -6.68 34.64 4.59
N SER A 304 -7.66 33.84 4.21
CA SER A 304 -8.44 34.05 2.96
C SER A 304 -9.31 35.30 3.02
N LYS A 305 -9.74 35.72 4.21
CA LYS A 305 -10.45 36.98 4.42
C LYS A 305 -9.45 38.15 4.32
N ASP A 306 -8.27 38.01 4.90
CA ASP A 306 -7.21 39.01 4.89
C ASP A 306 -6.65 39.20 3.48
N VAL A 307 -6.41 38.09 2.73
CA VAL A 307 -6.03 38.14 1.30
C VAL A 307 -7.12 38.79 0.44
N ARG A 308 -8.39 38.53 0.72
CA ARG A 308 -9.49 39.22 0.03
C ARG A 308 -9.55 40.71 0.37
N TYR A 309 -9.27 41.05 1.62
CA TYR A 309 -9.21 42.46 2.06
C TYR A 309 -8.01 43.13 1.43
N GLN A 310 -6.81 42.55 1.48
CA GLN A 310 -5.62 43.10 0.85
C GLN A 310 -5.69 43.10 -0.67
N GLY A 311 -6.28 42.03 -1.29
CA GLY A 311 -6.52 41.99 -2.71
C GLY A 311 -7.48 43.09 -3.19
N ARG A 312 -8.51 43.42 -2.40
CA ARG A 312 -9.38 44.58 -2.66
C ARG A 312 -8.62 45.89 -2.55
N TRP A 313 -7.68 46.01 -1.60
CA TRP A 313 -6.87 47.19 -1.39
C TRP A 313 -5.81 47.40 -2.48
N VAL A 314 -5.14 46.30 -2.89
CA VAL A 314 -4.23 46.28 -4.03
C VAL A 314 -4.99 46.59 -5.32
N TRP A 315 -6.19 45.98 -5.53
CA TRP A 315 -7.03 46.26 -6.69
C TRP A 315 -7.51 47.71 -6.75
N TYR A 316 -7.87 48.30 -5.59
CA TYR A 316 -8.24 49.71 -5.48
C TYR A 316 -7.09 50.63 -5.83
N ARG A 317 -5.88 50.29 -5.37
CA ARG A 317 -4.66 51.06 -5.64
C ARG A 317 -4.18 50.94 -7.09
N THR A 318 -4.28 49.74 -7.68
CA THR A 318 -3.88 49.51 -9.08
C THR A 318 -4.87 50.13 -10.07
N ARG A 319 -6.17 50.20 -9.69
CA ARG A 319 -7.18 50.88 -10.52
C ARG A 319 -6.95 52.39 -10.63
N MET A 320 -6.28 52.99 -9.67
CA MET A 320 -5.95 54.41 -9.66
C MET A 320 -4.71 54.72 -10.49
N THR A 321 -3.87 53.74 -10.84
CA THR A 321 -2.55 53.97 -11.46
C THR A 321 -2.38 53.38 -12.88
N LEU A 322 -3.22 52.47 -13.34
CA LEU A 322 -3.03 51.81 -14.66
C LEU A 322 -4.37 51.59 -15.40
N ARG A 323 -4.56 52.30 -16.53
CA ARG A 323 -5.54 51.96 -17.53
C ARG A 323 -4.94 50.90 -18.48
N PRO A 324 -5.41 49.60 -18.42
CA PRO A 324 -6.01 48.98 -19.57
C PRO A 324 -7.18 48.01 -19.23
N LYS A 325 -8.22 48.10 -20.01
CA LYS A 325 -9.54 47.46 -19.82
C LYS A 325 -9.59 45.94 -20.03
N HIS A 326 -8.51 45.24 -20.40
CA HIS A 326 -8.58 43.82 -20.82
C HIS A 326 -7.96 42.83 -19.83
N ILE A 327 -6.93 43.19 -19.09
CA ILE A 327 -6.25 42.27 -18.15
C ILE A 327 -7.08 42.02 -16.90
N ALA A 328 -7.82 43.01 -16.43
CA ALA A 328 -8.62 42.93 -15.20
C ALA A 328 -9.78 41.89 -15.28
N ARG A 329 -10.43 41.71 -16.46
CA ARG A 329 -11.56 40.78 -16.59
C ARG A 329 -11.18 39.30 -16.58
N VAL A 330 -10.02 38.96 -17.13
CA VAL A 330 -9.55 37.56 -17.22
C VAL A 330 -9.05 37.10 -15.87
N THR A 331 -8.23 37.93 -15.17
CA THR A 331 -7.69 37.61 -13.85
C THR A 331 -8.78 37.51 -12.77
N GLN A 332 -9.77 38.41 -12.83
CA GLN A 332 -10.89 38.41 -11.87
C GLN A 332 -11.79 37.18 -12.04
N LYS A 333 -12.09 36.75 -13.27
CA LYS A 333 -12.86 35.51 -13.53
C LYS A 333 -12.11 34.25 -13.08
N TYR A 334 -10.79 34.20 -13.32
CA TYR A 334 -9.99 33.01 -12.98
C TYR A 334 -9.79 32.87 -11.48
N VAL A 335 -9.43 33.96 -10.79
CA VAL A 335 -9.26 33.97 -9.33
C VAL A 335 -10.61 33.69 -8.61
N LEU A 336 -11.72 34.27 -9.07
CA LEU A 336 -13.03 34.02 -8.48
C LEU A 336 -13.49 32.56 -8.70
N HIS A 337 -13.17 31.98 -9.86
CA HIS A 337 -13.52 30.60 -10.17
C HIS A 337 -12.72 29.60 -9.34
N VAL A 338 -11.41 29.81 -9.17
CA VAL A 338 -10.53 28.97 -8.33
C VAL A 338 -10.93 29.07 -6.85
N VAL A 339 -11.17 30.28 -6.36
CA VAL A 339 -11.59 30.53 -4.96
C VAL A 339 -12.98 29.94 -4.68
N ASN A 340 -13.95 30.14 -5.57
CA ASN A 340 -15.29 29.56 -5.39
C ASN A 340 -15.26 28.03 -5.46
N ARG A 341 -14.48 27.42 -6.33
CA ARG A 341 -14.34 25.96 -6.41
C ARG A 341 -13.67 25.36 -5.17
N ALA A 342 -12.66 26.03 -4.60
CA ALA A 342 -12.03 25.64 -3.35
C ALA A 342 -12.99 25.77 -2.15
N VAL A 343 -13.78 26.86 -2.10
CA VAL A 343 -14.76 27.11 -1.02
C VAL A 343 -15.95 26.14 -1.11
N TYR A 344 -16.47 25.85 -2.31
CA TYR A 344 -17.55 24.88 -2.50
C TYR A 344 -17.11 23.46 -2.21
N GLY A 345 -15.92 23.07 -2.67
CA GLY A 345 -15.31 21.77 -2.35
C GLY A 345 -15.14 21.57 -0.85
N ALA A 346 -14.69 22.59 -0.15
CA ALA A 346 -14.53 22.58 1.31
C ALA A 346 -15.88 22.51 2.08
N ALA A 347 -16.93 23.13 1.58
CA ALA A 347 -18.27 23.08 2.21
C ALA A 347 -18.90 21.67 2.08
N ILE A 348 -18.79 21.05 0.91
CA ILE A 348 -19.24 19.67 0.67
C ILE A 348 -18.44 18.69 1.52
N PHE A 349 -17.13 18.89 1.65
CA PHE A 349 -16.26 18.08 2.48
C PHE A 349 -16.63 18.18 3.98
N ARG A 350 -16.89 19.39 4.51
CA ARG A 350 -17.39 19.57 5.89
C ARG A 350 -18.69 18.83 6.16
N ARG A 351 -19.65 18.90 5.23
CA ARG A 351 -20.95 18.23 5.39
C ARG A 351 -20.80 16.71 5.45
N ARG A 352 -19.94 16.14 4.60
CA ARG A 352 -19.63 14.70 4.58
C ARG A 352 -18.81 14.27 5.79
N ALA A 353 -17.80 15.04 6.21
CA ALA A 353 -17.00 14.75 7.39
C ALA A 353 -17.84 14.78 8.68
N ARG A 354 -18.82 15.72 8.82
CA ARG A 354 -19.74 15.74 9.96
C ARG A 354 -20.71 14.55 9.95
N ALA A 355 -21.23 14.16 8.80
CA ALA A 355 -22.07 12.97 8.67
C ALA A 355 -21.29 11.71 9.06
N TRP A 356 -20.05 11.57 8.58
CA TRP A 356 -19.21 10.43 8.87
C TRP A 356 -18.75 10.35 10.33
N SER A 357 -18.42 11.50 10.96
CA SER A 357 -18.08 11.54 12.40
C SER A 357 -19.29 11.22 13.29
N TYR A 358 -20.48 11.58 12.86
CA TYR A 358 -21.74 11.23 13.55
C TYR A 358 -22.01 9.72 13.44
N GLU A 359 -21.86 9.12 12.27
CA GLU A 359 -22.03 7.67 12.05
C GLU A 359 -20.98 6.84 12.81
N ALA A 360 -19.71 7.26 12.78
CA ALA A 360 -18.63 6.63 13.56
C ALA A 360 -18.89 6.74 15.08
N GLY A 361 -19.41 7.87 15.56
CA GLY A 361 -19.81 8.05 16.95
C GLY A 361 -20.97 7.12 17.35
N GLN A 362 -21.98 6.96 16.47
CA GLN A 362 -23.10 6.05 16.69
C GLN A 362 -22.63 4.57 16.73
N GLU A 363 -21.73 4.16 15.85
CA GLU A 363 -21.23 2.78 15.82
C GLU A 363 -20.36 2.47 17.06
N THR A 364 -19.53 3.42 17.50
CA THR A 364 -18.77 3.32 18.76
C THR A 364 -19.71 3.22 19.97
N GLN A 365 -20.79 3.99 20.05
CA GLN A 365 -21.81 3.91 21.09
C GLN A 365 -22.52 2.54 21.10
N LYS A 366 -22.85 2.00 19.92
CA LYS A 366 -23.42 0.64 19.78
C LYS A 366 -22.47 -0.45 20.26
N GLN A 367 -21.16 -0.34 19.93
CA GLN A 367 -20.14 -1.28 20.41
C GLN A 367 -19.98 -1.24 21.93
N ILE A 368 -19.93 -0.04 22.52
CA ILE A 368 -19.89 0.14 23.98
C ILE A 368 -21.14 -0.46 24.64
N ALA A 369 -22.32 -0.25 24.06
CA ALA A 369 -23.56 -0.82 24.58
C ALA A 369 -23.59 -2.36 24.49
N ARG A 370 -23.09 -2.95 23.40
CA ARG A 370 -22.93 -4.41 23.25
C ARG A 370 -21.98 -4.97 24.30
N SER A 371 -20.80 -4.37 24.48
CA SER A 371 -19.81 -4.78 25.48
C SER A 371 -20.37 -4.72 26.91
N ARG A 372 -21.16 -3.67 27.24
CA ARG A 372 -21.83 -3.55 28.56
C ARG A 372 -22.91 -4.62 28.76
N ARG A 373 -23.67 -4.99 27.72
CA ARG A 373 -24.65 -6.09 27.80
C ARG A 373 -23.97 -7.44 28.03
N THR A 374 -22.87 -7.71 27.30
CA THR A 374 -22.08 -8.95 27.47
C THR A 374 -21.49 -9.07 28.90
N ALA A 375 -20.92 -7.97 29.41
CA ALA A 375 -20.40 -7.93 30.76
C ALA A 375 -21.49 -8.10 31.84
N ARG A 376 -22.70 -7.55 31.66
CA ARG A 376 -23.86 -7.79 32.53
C ARG A 376 -24.30 -9.25 32.51
N ARG A 377 -24.37 -9.86 31.32
CA ARG A 377 -24.74 -11.27 31.17
C ARG A 377 -23.72 -12.19 31.86
N ALA A 378 -22.42 -11.97 31.66
CA ALA A 378 -21.35 -12.72 32.29
C ALA A 378 -21.41 -12.60 33.83
N ARG A 379 -21.68 -11.40 34.39
CA ARG A 379 -21.89 -11.21 35.87
C ARG A 379 -23.12 -11.95 36.38
N TYR A 380 -24.21 -11.96 35.62
CA TYR A 380 -25.42 -12.67 35.98
C TYR A 380 -25.19 -14.19 35.99
N GLU A 381 -24.55 -14.73 34.96
CA GLU A 381 -24.20 -16.16 34.86
C GLU A 381 -23.24 -16.57 36.00
N LEU A 382 -22.23 -15.74 36.31
CA LEU A 382 -21.33 -15.98 37.43
C LEU A 382 -22.06 -15.96 38.78
N ALA A 383 -23.00 -15.05 39.02
CA ALA A 383 -23.80 -14.98 40.21
C ALA A 383 -24.76 -16.20 40.35
N MET A 384 -25.26 -16.70 39.23
CA MET A 384 -26.08 -17.94 39.22
C MET A 384 -25.24 -19.18 39.50
N LEU A 385 -24.01 -19.26 38.96
CA LEU A 385 -23.06 -20.33 39.24
C LEU A 385 -22.63 -20.35 40.71
N THR A 386 -22.29 -19.20 41.29
CA THR A 386 -21.95 -19.09 42.72
C THR A 386 -23.12 -19.49 43.65
N ARG A 387 -24.36 -19.14 43.27
CA ARG A 387 -25.56 -19.63 43.96
C ARG A 387 -25.74 -21.16 43.87
N ARG A 388 -25.54 -21.75 42.66
CA ARG A 388 -25.64 -23.20 42.43
C ARG A 388 -24.56 -24.00 43.14
N LEU A 389 -23.36 -23.42 43.29
CA LEU A 389 -22.22 -24.08 43.96
C LEU A 389 -22.18 -23.86 45.48
N GLY A 390 -23.18 -23.18 46.07
CA GLY A 390 -23.26 -22.97 47.54
C GLY A 390 -22.15 -22.08 48.12
N LEU A 391 -21.38 -21.38 47.22
CA LEU A 391 -20.30 -20.50 47.65
C LEU A 391 -20.88 -19.16 48.08
N ARG A 392 -21.24 -19.04 49.39
CA ARG A 392 -21.54 -17.74 50.01
C ARG A 392 -20.21 -17.00 50.20
N GLY A 393 -20.07 -15.85 49.51
CA GLY A 393 -18.96 -14.96 49.79
C GLY A 393 -19.00 -14.50 51.24
N ARG A 394 -17.84 -14.58 51.89
CA ARG A 394 -17.50 -13.79 53.07
C ARG A 394 -17.02 -12.42 52.61
#